data_b6a9b4476ff055432547b5c42e7c4a4a
#
_entry.id   b6a9b4476ff055432547b5c42e7c4a4a
#
_cell.length_a   1.000
_cell.length_b   1.000
_cell.length_c   1.000
_cell.angle_alpha   90.00
_cell.angle_beta   90.00
_cell.angle_gamma   90.00
#
_symmetry.space_group_name_H-M   'P 1'
#
loop_
_entity.id
_entity.type
_entity.pdbx_description
1 polymer ?
#
loop_
_entity_poly.entity_id
_entity_poly.type
_entity_poly.pdbx_seq_one_letter_code
_entity_poly.pdbx_strand_id
1 'polypeptide(L)'
;MIDERIYLVEAVAAVDAAGTLATQRWTTASMGYATGPADSPANVVYDPCVKQVGYIERAVSVGASRTGYGELTLATDGHLDGLLEYGFDGQAVTIRSGPPMGVYPAAYAVRLRAMAEQPEFAGMTLRLRLRDRLAELERPLQTARYGGTNALPAGTDGTADDIKGQPKPRVYGAVKNVAPVLVNTARLIYQVSDGALAAVDAVYDRGAALTAGAAYSSESDLQSNAPAAGQYRVWLAGGLVRLGSLPSGQVTVDASEGASAAARRAGALLSRIAQQMGLTAGEVSAADVAALDAAAAYELGAVVQGDETALAVMDRVALSVGAWYGFDRLGVLRLGRLVAPSGTPATDLTEISITGLERIAQDALPAWRVVLGWGRNETVQTDDVAGSVTAARRAWLAESARTATAEDATVKNRYKLAGELRRETLLTTQANAEAEAARLLALYKVRRDTFKVRARLSAEEVEEIDLGQVVRLTWGRYGLSAGRLFVVTGLRQDFERDAVEMTLWG
;
A
#
# COMPACT_ATOMS: atom_id res chain seq x y z
N MET A 1 -4.04 -15.22 39.19
CA MET A 1 -3.94 -16.50 38.46
C MET A 1 -3.29 -16.17 37.13
N ILE A 2 -2.15 -16.74 36.82
CA ILE A 2 -1.57 -16.66 35.50
C ILE A 2 -2.55 -17.47 34.63
N ASP A 3 -3.20 -16.79 33.70
CA ASP A 3 -4.10 -17.43 32.75
C ASP A 3 -3.23 -18.38 31.91
N GLU A 4 -3.36 -19.67 32.15
CA GLU A 4 -2.56 -20.69 31.48
C GLU A 4 -3.06 -20.81 30.04
N ARG A 5 -2.52 -19.98 29.13
CA ARG A 5 -2.85 -20.01 27.72
C ARG A 5 -1.95 -20.95 26.96
N ILE A 6 -2.51 -21.71 26.05
CA ILE A 6 -1.75 -22.43 25.04
C ILE A 6 -1.84 -21.70 23.70
N TYR A 7 -0.82 -21.91 22.88
CA TYR A 7 -0.78 -21.44 21.51
C TYR A 7 -0.94 -22.62 20.56
N LEU A 8 -1.77 -22.42 19.54
CA LEU A 8 -1.96 -23.32 18.42
C LEU A 8 -1.41 -22.64 17.17
N VAL A 9 -0.48 -23.31 16.51
CA VAL A 9 0.17 -22.85 15.29
C VAL A 9 -0.27 -23.72 14.14
N GLU A 10 -0.75 -23.10 13.08
CA GLU A 10 -1.14 -23.72 11.81
C GLU A 10 -0.25 -23.12 10.71
N ALA A 11 0.61 -23.94 10.11
CA ALA A 11 1.46 -23.54 9.00
C ALA A 11 1.11 -24.36 7.76
N VAL A 12 0.77 -23.71 6.68
CA VAL A 12 0.53 -24.34 5.38
C VAL A 12 1.88 -24.65 4.74
N ALA A 13 1.98 -25.76 4.04
CA ALA A 13 3.15 -26.11 3.24
C ALA A 13 2.75 -26.87 1.98
N ALA A 14 3.51 -26.73 0.91
CA ALA A 14 3.42 -27.57 -0.27
C ALA A 14 4.19 -28.87 0.02
N VAL A 15 3.50 -30.02 0.00
CA VAL A 15 4.05 -31.32 0.43
C VAL A 15 4.62 -32.15 -0.72
N ASP A 16 4.42 -31.70 -1.96
CA ASP A 16 4.93 -32.38 -3.14
C ASP A 16 5.29 -31.40 -4.28
N ALA A 17 5.92 -31.90 -5.34
CA ALA A 17 6.30 -31.11 -6.51
C ALA A 17 5.10 -30.59 -7.33
N ALA A 18 3.90 -31.13 -7.13
CA ALA A 18 2.67 -30.63 -7.74
C ALA A 18 2.10 -29.40 -6.99
N GLY A 19 2.65 -29.08 -5.81
CA GLY A 19 2.19 -27.98 -4.99
C GLY A 19 0.95 -28.31 -4.16
N THR A 20 0.71 -29.60 -3.85
CA THR A 20 -0.38 -30.01 -2.96
C THR A 20 -0.17 -29.42 -1.58
N LEU A 21 -1.18 -28.68 -1.08
CA LEU A 21 -1.08 -27.99 0.20
C LEU A 21 -1.54 -28.88 1.36
N ALA A 22 -0.78 -28.89 2.45
CA ALA A 22 -1.17 -29.49 3.73
C ALA A 22 -0.88 -28.53 4.88
N THR A 23 -1.69 -28.60 5.94
CA THR A 23 -1.51 -27.80 7.15
C THR A 23 -0.75 -28.59 8.20
N GLN A 24 0.40 -28.09 8.60
CA GLN A 24 1.19 -28.56 9.74
C GLN A 24 0.66 -27.89 11.02
N ARG A 25 0.59 -28.62 12.13
CA ARG A 25 -0.06 -28.15 13.36
C ARG A 25 0.79 -28.43 14.59
N TRP A 26 1.09 -27.37 15.34
CA TRP A 26 1.95 -27.42 16.52
C TRP A 26 1.35 -26.64 17.68
N THR A 27 1.73 -26.99 18.92
CA THR A 27 1.23 -26.33 20.12
C THR A 27 2.31 -26.16 21.18
N THR A 28 2.11 -25.18 22.07
CA THR A 28 2.89 -25.00 23.31
C THR A 28 2.40 -25.91 24.44
N ALA A 29 1.23 -26.56 24.30
CA ALA A 29 0.71 -27.49 25.32
C ALA A 29 1.61 -28.73 25.41
N SER A 30 2.17 -29.02 26.60
CA SER A 30 3.12 -30.12 26.80
C SER A 30 2.56 -31.51 26.49
N MET A 31 1.24 -31.67 26.58
CA MET A 31 0.53 -32.93 26.27
C MET A 31 -0.04 -32.95 24.84
N GLY A 32 0.26 -31.92 24.01
CA GLY A 32 -0.40 -31.75 22.76
C GLY A 32 -1.83 -31.20 22.91
N TYR A 33 -2.49 -31.01 21.78
CA TYR A 33 -3.90 -30.61 21.71
C TYR A 33 -4.57 -31.34 20.57
N ALA A 34 -5.78 -31.84 20.78
CA ALA A 34 -6.59 -32.44 19.72
C ALA A 34 -7.96 -31.77 19.66
N THR A 35 -8.43 -31.46 18.46
CA THR A 35 -9.79 -30.96 18.25
C THR A 35 -10.81 -32.09 18.48
N GLY A 36 -11.96 -31.72 18.98
CA GLY A 36 -13.07 -32.67 19.21
C GLY A 36 -13.74 -33.13 17.91
N PRO A 37 -14.58 -34.16 17.99
CA PRO A 37 -15.31 -34.69 16.82
C PRO A 37 -16.34 -33.72 16.25
N ALA A 38 -16.78 -32.72 17.02
CA ALA A 38 -17.74 -31.69 16.60
C ALA A 38 -17.04 -30.39 16.14
N ASP A 39 -15.72 -30.32 16.27
CA ASP A 39 -14.95 -29.14 15.87
C ASP A 39 -14.73 -29.09 14.34
N SER A 40 -14.33 -27.95 13.82
CA SER A 40 -13.97 -27.78 12.42
C SER A 40 -12.59 -27.15 12.28
N PRO A 41 -11.56 -27.92 11.84
CA PRO A 41 -11.55 -29.36 11.50
C PRO A 41 -11.68 -30.27 12.71
N ALA A 42 -12.34 -31.43 12.53
CA ALA A 42 -12.54 -32.43 13.57
C ALA A 42 -11.36 -33.38 13.69
N ASN A 43 -11.08 -33.84 14.93
CA ASN A 43 -10.11 -34.89 15.23
C ASN A 43 -8.70 -34.67 14.68
N VAL A 44 -8.26 -33.42 14.59
CA VAL A 44 -6.86 -33.10 14.21
C VAL A 44 -5.99 -32.88 15.43
N VAL A 45 -4.74 -33.31 15.33
CA VAL A 45 -3.77 -33.26 16.41
C VAL A 45 -2.79 -32.11 16.17
N TYR A 46 -2.44 -31.39 17.24
CA TYR A 46 -1.36 -30.41 17.31
C TYR A 46 -0.21 -30.97 18.13
N ASP A 47 0.97 -31.08 17.53
CA ASP A 47 2.16 -31.64 18.16
C ASP A 47 2.74 -30.72 19.24
N PRO A 48 3.16 -31.25 20.41
CA PRO A 48 3.66 -30.47 21.55
C PRO A 48 5.13 -30.04 21.37
N CYS A 49 5.45 -29.32 20.32
CA CYS A 49 6.83 -28.99 19.99
C CYS A 49 7.13 -27.47 19.93
N VAL A 50 6.16 -26.58 20.12
CA VAL A 50 6.40 -25.14 20.10
C VAL A 50 7.15 -24.69 21.34
N LYS A 51 8.35 -24.10 21.13
CA LYS A 51 9.17 -23.49 22.20
C LYS A 51 8.95 -21.98 22.30
N GLN A 52 8.74 -21.32 21.17
CA GLN A 52 8.57 -19.87 21.10
C GLN A 52 7.64 -19.51 19.95
N VAL A 53 6.70 -18.61 20.19
CA VAL A 53 5.69 -18.16 19.20
C VAL A 53 6.10 -16.86 18.50
N GLY A 54 7.11 -16.17 19.01
CA GLY A 54 7.59 -14.91 18.46
C GLY A 54 6.75 -13.70 18.87
N TYR A 55 6.96 -12.62 18.15
CA TYR A 55 6.29 -11.32 18.33
C TYR A 55 6.00 -10.71 16.96
N ILE A 56 5.16 -9.68 16.94
CA ILE A 56 5.04 -8.76 15.81
C ILE A 56 5.46 -7.35 16.21
N GLU A 57 6.26 -6.71 15.37
CA GLU A 57 6.66 -5.32 15.52
C GLU A 57 6.30 -4.56 14.24
N ARG A 58 5.57 -3.46 14.38
CA ARG A 58 5.14 -2.62 13.25
C ARG A 58 5.48 -1.17 13.51
N ALA A 59 5.92 -0.44 12.49
CA ALA A 59 6.22 0.99 12.61
C ALA A 59 5.67 1.75 11.41
N VAL A 60 5.02 2.88 11.66
CA VAL A 60 4.54 3.81 10.65
C VAL A 60 5.72 4.42 9.88
N SER A 61 5.65 4.33 8.58
CA SER A 61 6.48 5.08 7.63
C SER A 61 5.54 5.66 6.58
N VAL A 62 5.80 6.85 6.06
CA VAL A 62 5.00 7.36 4.92
C VAL A 62 5.25 6.42 3.74
N GLY A 63 4.17 5.89 3.15
CA GLY A 63 4.21 4.74 2.26
C GLY A 63 4.00 3.43 3.03
N ALA A 64 4.68 2.37 2.63
CA ALA A 64 4.61 1.07 3.30
C ALA A 64 5.14 1.16 4.74
N SER A 65 4.37 0.64 5.69
CA SER A 65 4.81 0.46 7.07
C SER A 65 5.91 -0.60 7.14
N ARG A 66 6.75 -0.50 8.18
CA ARG A 66 7.76 -1.52 8.44
C ARG A 66 7.19 -2.55 9.40
N THR A 67 7.29 -3.82 9.04
CA THR A 67 6.87 -4.94 9.90
C THR A 67 8.04 -5.89 10.12
N GLY A 68 8.25 -6.28 11.36
CA GLY A 68 9.20 -7.31 11.77
C GLY A 68 8.49 -8.38 12.59
N TYR A 69 8.94 -9.60 12.47
CA TYR A 69 8.40 -10.73 13.23
C TYR A 69 9.50 -11.37 14.05
N GLY A 70 9.12 -11.90 15.24
CA GLY A 70 9.94 -12.85 15.96
C GLY A 70 9.93 -14.22 15.28
N GLU A 71 10.89 -15.06 15.64
CA GLU A 71 10.98 -16.41 15.11
C GLU A 71 9.97 -17.33 15.81
N LEU A 72 9.29 -18.17 15.03
CA LEU A 72 8.60 -19.35 15.55
C LEU A 72 9.65 -20.47 15.71
N THR A 73 9.81 -20.98 16.91
CA THR A 73 10.81 -22.00 17.22
C THR A 73 10.14 -23.29 17.69
N LEU A 74 10.44 -24.41 17.04
CA LEU A 74 9.95 -25.72 17.38
C LEU A 74 11.08 -26.60 17.90
N ALA A 75 10.78 -27.45 18.89
CA ALA A 75 11.67 -28.54 19.32
C ALA A 75 11.54 -29.73 18.37
N THR A 76 12.63 -30.35 18.01
CA THR A 76 12.64 -31.60 17.26
C THR A 76 13.66 -32.58 17.82
N ASP A 77 13.32 -33.85 17.79
CA ASP A 77 14.19 -34.99 18.07
C ASP A 77 14.44 -35.81 16.78
N GLY A 78 14.11 -35.23 15.63
CA GLY A 78 14.12 -35.87 14.31
C GLY A 78 12.73 -36.11 13.73
N HIS A 79 11.66 -36.04 14.54
CA HIS A 79 10.29 -36.28 14.05
C HIS A 79 9.79 -35.23 13.03
N LEU A 80 10.41 -34.02 12.99
CA LEU A 80 10.10 -32.97 12.03
C LEU A 80 11.02 -32.98 10.79
N ASP A 81 11.96 -33.91 10.66
CA ASP A 81 12.95 -33.91 9.58
C ASP A 81 12.29 -34.02 8.19
N GLY A 82 11.13 -34.67 8.10
CA GLY A 82 10.35 -34.74 6.87
C GLY A 82 9.89 -33.37 6.33
N LEU A 83 9.85 -32.35 7.15
CA LEU A 83 9.48 -30.99 6.74
C LEU A 83 10.55 -30.30 5.88
N LEU A 84 11.78 -30.85 5.81
CA LEU A 84 12.82 -30.38 4.87
C LEU A 84 12.41 -30.46 3.41
N GLU A 85 11.58 -31.44 3.08
CA GLU A 85 11.09 -31.67 1.70
C GLU A 85 9.88 -30.79 1.37
N TYR A 86 9.32 -30.08 2.34
CA TYR A 86 8.12 -29.27 2.15
C TYR A 86 8.46 -27.83 1.80
N GLY A 87 7.64 -27.20 0.92
CA GLY A 87 7.75 -25.80 0.55
C GLY A 87 6.91 -24.91 1.47
N PHE A 88 7.55 -24.19 2.38
CA PHE A 88 6.88 -23.24 3.28
C PHE A 88 6.93 -21.80 2.75
N ASP A 89 7.87 -21.46 1.90
CA ASP A 89 8.10 -20.09 1.45
C ASP A 89 6.84 -19.49 0.81
N GLY A 90 6.42 -18.34 1.35
CA GLY A 90 5.21 -17.65 0.91
C GLY A 90 3.89 -18.27 1.37
N GLN A 91 3.91 -19.37 2.15
CA GLN A 91 2.70 -20.02 2.63
C GLN A 91 2.19 -19.41 3.95
N ALA A 92 0.87 -19.54 4.19
CA ALA A 92 0.21 -18.92 5.33
C ALA A 92 0.57 -19.59 6.66
N VAL A 93 0.80 -18.74 7.68
CA VAL A 93 0.92 -19.15 9.08
C VAL A 93 -0.14 -18.44 9.90
N THR A 94 -0.88 -19.19 10.71
CA THR A 94 -1.86 -18.66 11.66
C THR A 94 -1.49 -19.10 13.07
N ILE A 95 -1.41 -18.15 14.01
CA ILE A 95 -1.18 -18.40 15.42
C ILE A 95 -2.43 -18.02 16.18
N ARG A 96 -2.93 -18.95 17.00
CA ARG A 96 -4.09 -18.76 17.87
C ARG A 96 -3.69 -18.95 19.33
N SER A 97 -4.42 -18.36 20.26
CA SER A 97 -4.26 -18.65 21.68
C SER A 97 -5.59 -18.80 22.37
N GLY A 98 -5.63 -19.66 23.36
CA GLY A 98 -6.83 -19.93 24.18
C GLY A 98 -6.52 -20.79 25.39
N PRO A 99 -7.53 -21.14 26.21
CA PRO A 99 -7.35 -21.96 27.38
C PRO A 99 -7.02 -23.42 26.99
N PRO A 100 -6.26 -24.18 27.82
CA PRO A 100 -5.80 -25.54 27.49
C PRO A 100 -6.93 -26.53 27.15
N MET A 101 -8.12 -26.31 27.67
CA MET A 101 -9.31 -27.18 27.48
C MET A 101 -10.41 -26.46 26.66
N GLY A 102 -10.05 -25.45 25.88
CA GLY A 102 -11.00 -24.70 25.07
C GLY A 102 -11.56 -25.51 23.89
N VAL A 103 -12.76 -25.15 23.46
CA VAL A 103 -13.41 -25.73 22.25
C VAL A 103 -12.90 -25.00 21.02
N TYR A 104 -12.35 -25.72 20.06
CA TYR A 104 -11.82 -25.18 18.81
C TYR A 104 -12.96 -24.93 17.80
N PRO A 105 -12.94 -23.83 17.02
CA PRO A 105 -12.00 -22.70 17.10
C PRO A 105 -12.48 -21.58 18.05
N ALA A 106 -13.68 -21.70 18.62
CA ALA A 106 -14.39 -20.60 19.30
C ALA A 106 -13.63 -20.04 20.51
N ALA A 107 -12.94 -20.90 21.26
CA ALA A 107 -12.14 -20.48 22.43
C ALA A 107 -10.73 -20.00 22.08
N TYR A 108 -10.31 -20.06 20.79
CA TYR A 108 -8.97 -19.73 20.35
C TYR A 108 -8.95 -18.51 19.43
N ALA A 109 -8.68 -17.36 20.01
CA ALA A 109 -8.56 -16.12 19.24
C ALA A 109 -7.33 -16.13 18.32
N VAL A 110 -7.47 -15.66 17.10
CA VAL A 110 -6.33 -15.45 16.18
C VAL A 110 -5.47 -14.32 16.72
N ARG A 111 -4.19 -14.59 16.95
CA ARG A 111 -3.20 -13.62 17.43
C ARG A 111 -2.37 -13.05 16.29
N LEU A 112 -2.03 -13.90 15.33
CA LEU A 112 -1.19 -13.52 14.20
C LEU A 112 -1.58 -14.29 12.94
N ARG A 113 -1.54 -13.58 11.80
CA ARG A 113 -1.49 -14.14 10.46
C ARG A 113 -0.28 -13.56 9.74
N ALA A 114 0.58 -14.42 9.23
CA ALA A 114 1.79 -14.06 8.52
C ALA A 114 2.06 -15.05 7.37
N MET A 115 3.13 -14.84 6.64
CA MET A 115 3.67 -15.81 5.67
C MET A 115 4.92 -16.46 6.27
N ALA A 116 5.17 -17.72 5.94
CA ALA A 116 6.40 -18.40 6.29
C ALA A 116 7.51 -18.13 5.28
N GLU A 117 8.77 -18.13 5.75
CA GLU A 117 9.94 -18.43 4.94
C GLU A 117 10.27 -19.92 5.05
N GLN A 118 11.21 -20.41 4.25
CA GLN A 118 11.65 -21.80 4.34
C GLN A 118 12.29 -22.06 5.70
N PRO A 119 11.94 -23.19 6.41
CA PRO A 119 12.44 -23.46 7.74
C PRO A 119 13.94 -23.75 7.78
N GLU A 120 14.57 -23.35 8.86
CA GLU A 120 15.98 -23.63 9.16
C GLU A 120 16.09 -24.65 10.30
N PHE A 121 16.86 -25.71 10.09
CA PHE A 121 17.17 -26.70 11.13
C PHE A 121 18.52 -26.39 11.77
N ALA A 122 18.54 -26.29 13.10
CA ALA A 122 19.73 -26.05 13.91
C ALA A 122 19.77 -26.99 15.11
N GLY A 123 20.44 -28.12 14.98
CA GLY A 123 20.46 -29.15 15.99
C GLY A 123 19.07 -29.70 16.28
N MET A 124 18.64 -29.63 17.56
CA MET A 124 17.30 -30.07 17.98
C MET A 124 16.23 -28.97 17.89
N THR A 125 16.38 -28.04 16.97
CA THR A 125 15.48 -26.91 16.82
C THR A 125 15.20 -26.67 15.35
N LEU A 126 13.92 -26.51 15.01
CA LEU A 126 13.45 -25.96 13.74
C LEU A 126 13.01 -24.51 13.97
N ARG A 127 13.51 -23.61 13.16
CA ARG A 127 13.15 -22.20 13.16
C ARG A 127 12.37 -21.87 11.90
N LEU A 128 11.19 -21.33 12.06
CA LEU A 128 10.35 -20.83 10.98
C LEU A 128 10.32 -19.30 11.11
N ARG A 129 10.97 -18.63 10.17
CA ARG A 129 10.89 -17.17 10.04
C ARG A 129 9.55 -16.78 9.45
N LEU A 130 9.02 -15.67 9.94
CA LEU A 130 7.78 -15.11 9.44
C LEU A 130 8.06 -13.86 8.60
N ARG A 131 7.31 -13.70 7.53
CA ARG A 131 7.44 -12.58 6.58
C ARG A 131 6.14 -11.79 6.50
N ASP A 132 6.28 -10.48 6.22
CA ASP A 132 5.16 -9.59 5.99
C ASP A 132 4.46 -9.93 4.66
N ARG A 133 3.15 -9.88 4.67
CA ARG A 133 2.29 -9.98 3.49
C ARG A 133 2.52 -8.85 2.47
N LEU A 134 3.20 -7.76 2.83
CA LEU A 134 3.64 -6.74 1.86
C LEU A 134 4.48 -7.34 0.72
N ALA A 135 5.14 -8.48 0.94
CA ALA A 135 5.81 -9.23 -0.10
C ALA A 135 4.89 -9.66 -1.26
N GLU A 136 3.59 -9.85 -1.00
CA GLU A 136 2.60 -10.12 -2.05
C GLU A 136 2.47 -8.96 -3.05
N LEU A 137 2.77 -7.73 -2.61
CA LEU A 137 2.72 -6.49 -3.38
C LEU A 137 4.05 -6.13 -4.06
N GLU A 138 5.14 -6.86 -3.79
CA GLU A 138 6.45 -6.66 -4.43
C GLU A 138 6.50 -7.19 -5.87
N ARG A 139 5.43 -7.80 -6.35
CA ARG A 139 5.31 -8.28 -7.74
C ARG A 139 4.95 -7.15 -8.69
N PRO A 140 5.29 -7.26 -9.99
CA PRO A 140 4.88 -6.29 -11.00
C PRO A 140 3.36 -6.07 -10.99
N LEU A 141 2.94 -4.81 -10.96
CA LEU A 141 1.51 -4.44 -10.97
C LEU A 141 0.86 -4.73 -12.33
N GLN A 142 1.62 -4.51 -13.42
CA GLN A 142 1.18 -4.79 -14.77
C GLN A 142 1.94 -5.98 -15.36
N THR A 143 1.25 -7.09 -15.53
CA THR A 143 1.80 -8.32 -16.13
C THR A 143 1.38 -8.53 -17.58
N ALA A 144 0.33 -7.84 -18.04
CA ALA A 144 -0.13 -7.96 -19.41
C ALA A 144 0.87 -7.35 -20.40
N ARG A 145 1.19 -8.12 -21.45
CA ARG A 145 2.13 -7.72 -22.50
C ARG A 145 1.46 -7.83 -23.87
N TYR A 146 1.95 -7.06 -24.81
CA TYR A 146 1.51 -7.16 -26.21
C TYR A 146 1.92 -8.50 -26.81
N GLY A 147 0.98 -9.21 -27.40
CA GLY A 147 1.23 -10.50 -28.05
C GLY A 147 1.86 -10.38 -29.43
N GLY A 148 1.74 -9.20 -30.06
CA GLY A 148 2.19 -8.99 -31.45
C GLY A 148 1.33 -9.75 -32.46
N THR A 149 0.04 -9.92 -32.19
CA THR A 149 -0.86 -10.81 -32.95
C THR A 149 -1.63 -10.12 -34.07
N ASN A 150 -1.39 -8.84 -34.32
CA ASN A 150 -2.09 -8.12 -35.39
C ASN A 150 -1.80 -8.71 -36.77
N ALA A 151 -2.87 -8.97 -37.52
CA ALA A 151 -2.83 -9.20 -38.97
C ALA A 151 -3.35 -7.92 -39.65
N LEU A 152 -2.44 -7.02 -40.01
CA LEU A 152 -2.82 -5.72 -40.56
C LEU A 152 -3.71 -5.86 -41.79
N PRO A 153 -4.75 -5.01 -41.95
CA PRO A 153 -4.99 -3.79 -41.16
C PRO A 153 -5.76 -4.01 -39.85
N ALA A 154 -6.05 -5.22 -39.42
CA ALA A 154 -6.83 -5.52 -38.23
C ALA A 154 -5.94 -5.76 -36.99
N GLY A 155 -6.56 -5.65 -35.79
CA GLY A 155 -5.98 -5.96 -34.50
C GLY A 155 -5.65 -4.74 -33.65
N THR A 156 -5.47 -4.97 -32.34
CA THR A 156 -5.19 -3.97 -31.31
C THR A 156 -4.06 -4.38 -30.37
N ASP A 157 -3.21 -5.34 -30.80
CA ASP A 157 -2.19 -5.98 -29.95
C ASP A 157 -0.76 -5.82 -30.50
N GLY A 158 -0.55 -4.91 -31.46
CA GLY A 158 0.73 -4.73 -32.13
C GLY A 158 1.08 -5.87 -33.11
N THR A 159 2.16 -5.72 -33.84
CA THR A 159 2.72 -6.76 -34.69
C THR A 159 3.92 -7.41 -34.01
N ALA A 160 4.38 -8.56 -34.56
CA ALA A 160 5.53 -9.26 -34.01
C ALA A 160 6.83 -8.45 -34.07
N ASP A 161 6.92 -7.51 -35.02
CA ASP A 161 8.13 -6.75 -35.32
C ASP A 161 8.17 -5.37 -34.61
N ASP A 162 7.07 -4.93 -33.96
CA ASP A 162 7.01 -3.60 -33.33
C ASP A 162 7.02 -3.63 -31.80
N ILE A 163 5.90 -4.00 -31.16
CA ILE A 163 5.73 -3.89 -29.70
C ILE A 163 5.55 -5.22 -28.96
N LYS A 164 5.70 -6.36 -29.64
CA LYS A 164 5.58 -7.68 -29.02
C LYS A 164 6.45 -7.79 -27.76
N GLY A 165 5.84 -8.27 -26.67
CA GLY A 165 6.51 -8.47 -25.38
C GLY A 165 6.65 -7.20 -24.53
N GLN A 166 6.36 -6.01 -25.05
CA GLN A 166 6.34 -4.79 -24.24
C GLN A 166 5.16 -4.82 -23.26
N PRO A 167 5.30 -4.28 -22.04
CA PRO A 167 4.20 -4.16 -21.09
C PRO A 167 3.13 -3.21 -21.61
N LYS A 168 1.86 -3.55 -21.38
CA LYS A 168 0.75 -2.64 -21.69
C LYS A 168 0.69 -1.53 -20.65
N PRO A 169 0.44 -0.26 -21.04
CA PRO A 169 0.32 0.83 -20.06
C PRO A 169 -0.94 0.66 -19.21
N ARG A 170 -0.90 1.12 -17.96
CA ARG A 170 -2.06 1.16 -17.07
C ARG A 170 -2.21 2.53 -16.44
N VAL A 171 -3.41 3.09 -16.46
CA VAL A 171 -3.76 4.36 -15.83
C VAL A 171 -4.55 4.10 -14.55
N TYR A 172 -4.21 4.84 -13.49
CA TYR A 172 -4.95 4.94 -12.24
C TYR A 172 -5.25 6.41 -11.95
N GLY A 173 -6.53 6.73 -11.69
CA GLY A 173 -6.96 8.10 -11.41
C GLY A 173 -6.92 9.02 -12.64
N ALA A 174 -6.57 10.30 -12.47
CA ALA A 174 -6.59 11.32 -13.55
C ALA A 174 -5.17 11.73 -13.96
N VAL A 175 -4.82 11.52 -15.21
CA VAL A 175 -3.47 11.74 -15.75
C VAL A 175 -3.49 12.72 -16.89
N LYS A 176 -2.38 13.41 -17.10
CA LYS A 176 -2.22 14.45 -18.12
C LYS A 176 -1.04 14.18 -19.03
N ASN A 177 -1.26 14.41 -20.33
CA ASN A 177 -0.24 14.39 -21.37
C ASN A 177 0.53 13.05 -21.44
N VAL A 178 -0.19 11.93 -21.31
CA VAL A 178 0.39 10.57 -21.42
C VAL A 178 0.66 10.26 -22.88
N ALA A 179 1.84 9.75 -23.21
CA ALA A 179 2.14 9.21 -24.53
C ALA A 179 1.50 7.81 -24.68
N PRO A 180 0.46 7.63 -25.49
CA PRO A 180 -0.16 6.32 -25.67
C PRO A 180 0.69 5.45 -26.61
N VAL A 181 0.56 4.13 -26.48
CA VAL A 181 1.28 3.17 -27.32
C VAL A 181 0.53 2.97 -28.63
N LEU A 182 1.20 3.13 -29.79
CA LEU A 182 0.63 2.86 -31.11
C LEU A 182 0.51 1.34 -31.32
N VAL A 183 -0.70 0.81 -31.22
CA VAL A 183 -0.98 -0.63 -31.31
C VAL A 183 -1.42 -1.08 -32.70
N ASN A 184 -1.83 -0.17 -33.58
CA ASN A 184 -2.15 -0.49 -34.97
C ASN A 184 -1.78 0.69 -35.87
N THR A 185 -0.73 0.53 -36.64
CA THR A 185 -0.17 1.55 -37.54
C THR A 185 -1.08 1.81 -38.74
N ALA A 186 -1.77 0.79 -39.28
CA ALA A 186 -2.64 0.91 -40.44
C ALA A 186 -3.93 1.71 -40.15
N ARG A 187 -4.44 1.64 -38.92
CA ARG A 187 -5.67 2.25 -38.46
C ARG A 187 -5.46 3.39 -37.47
N LEU A 188 -4.20 3.71 -37.13
CA LEU A 188 -3.82 4.76 -36.18
C LEU A 188 -4.52 4.58 -34.83
N ILE A 189 -4.49 3.35 -34.29
CA ILE A 189 -5.07 3.01 -32.99
C ILE A 189 -3.97 3.04 -31.94
N TYR A 190 -4.23 3.74 -30.87
CA TYR A 190 -3.32 3.93 -29.73
C TYR A 190 -3.94 3.40 -28.45
N GLN A 191 -3.17 2.74 -27.60
CA GLN A 191 -3.58 2.28 -26.27
C GLN A 191 -3.08 3.25 -25.21
N VAL A 192 -4.01 3.78 -24.42
CA VAL A 192 -3.76 4.69 -23.30
C VAL A 192 -3.65 3.88 -21.99
N SER A 193 -4.48 2.84 -21.85
CA SER A 193 -4.53 1.99 -20.65
C SER A 193 -4.96 0.58 -21.01
N ASP A 194 -4.35 -0.41 -20.36
CA ASP A 194 -4.82 -1.80 -20.38
C ASP A 194 -5.97 -1.96 -19.35
N GLY A 195 -7.13 -1.51 -19.73
CA GLY A 195 -8.34 -1.52 -18.93
C GLY A 195 -9.20 -0.30 -19.20
N ALA A 196 -10.44 -0.38 -18.72
CA ALA A 196 -11.44 0.65 -18.95
C ALA A 196 -11.02 2.00 -18.38
N LEU A 197 -11.22 3.04 -19.19
CA LEU A 197 -11.13 4.44 -18.77
C LEU A 197 -12.53 4.98 -18.48
N ALA A 198 -12.63 5.92 -17.55
CA ALA A 198 -13.85 6.66 -17.29
C ALA A 198 -14.07 7.77 -18.35
N ALA A 199 -12.97 8.41 -18.76
CA ALA A 199 -12.97 9.42 -19.79
C ALA A 199 -11.59 9.55 -20.49
N VAL A 200 -11.60 10.04 -21.71
CA VAL A 200 -10.48 10.67 -22.38
C VAL A 200 -10.86 12.14 -22.56
N ASP A 201 -10.22 13.00 -21.77
CA ASP A 201 -10.59 14.42 -21.69
C ASP A 201 -10.11 15.19 -22.92
N ALA A 202 -8.94 14.84 -23.47
CA ALA A 202 -8.38 15.42 -24.69
C ALA A 202 -7.31 14.52 -25.30
N VAL A 203 -7.15 14.65 -26.63
CA VAL A 203 -6.03 14.05 -27.38
C VAL A 203 -5.33 15.17 -28.15
N TYR A 204 -4.01 15.13 -28.15
CA TYR A 204 -3.19 16.17 -28.75
C TYR A 204 -2.22 15.57 -29.77
N ASP A 205 -1.97 16.34 -30.85
CA ASP A 205 -0.85 16.14 -31.78
C ASP A 205 0.11 17.31 -31.60
N ARG A 206 1.35 17.08 -31.21
CA ARG A 206 2.35 18.11 -30.92
C ARG A 206 1.82 19.22 -29.97
N GLY A 207 1.06 18.80 -28.95
CA GLY A 207 0.46 19.70 -27.97
C GLY A 207 -0.81 20.44 -28.42
N ALA A 208 -1.18 20.38 -29.71
CA ALA A 208 -2.42 20.95 -30.24
C ALA A 208 -3.58 19.96 -30.07
N ALA A 209 -4.71 20.43 -29.54
CA ALA A 209 -5.87 19.59 -29.31
C ALA A 209 -6.54 19.14 -30.61
N LEU A 210 -6.87 17.86 -30.72
CA LEU A 210 -7.69 17.30 -31.78
C LEU A 210 -9.18 17.38 -31.39
N THR A 211 -10.07 17.27 -32.38
CA THR A 211 -11.52 17.33 -32.16
C THR A 211 -12.05 15.95 -31.78
N ALA A 212 -12.81 15.85 -30.67
CA ALA A 212 -13.44 14.61 -30.25
C ALA A 212 -14.63 14.23 -31.14
N GLY A 213 -14.68 12.99 -31.60
CA GLY A 213 -15.85 12.37 -32.20
C GLY A 213 -16.63 11.52 -31.19
N ALA A 214 -17.75 10.92 -31.60
CA ALA A 214 -18.55 10.04 -30.77
C ALA A 214 -17.74 8.81 -30.34
N ALA A 215 -17.90 8.35 -29.07
CA ALA A 215 -17.22 7.17 -28.60
C ALA A 215 -17.63 5.91 -29.38
N TYR A 216 -16.72 4.93 -29.43
CA TYR A 216 -17.02 3.62 -30.02
C TYR A 216 -17.77 2.75 -29.01
N SER A 217 -18.70 1.95 -29.53
CA SER A 217 -19.48 1.01 -28.74
C SER A 217 -18.76 -0.32 -28.46
N SER A 218 -17.81 -0.67 -29.34
CA SER A 218 -17.07 -1.96 -29.28
C SER A 218 -15.72 -1.86 -29.99
N GLU A 219 -14.89 -2.88 -29.82
CA GLU A 219 -13.64 -3.02 -30.57
C GLU A 219 -13.88 -3.16 -32.07
N SER A 220 -14.92 -3.89 -32.45
CA SER A 220 -15.31 -4.03 -33.88
C SER A 220 -15.70 -2.67 -34.49
N ASP A 221 -16.45 -1.83 -33.76
CA ASP A 221 -16.78 -0.46 -34.16
C ASP A 221 -15.51 0.40 -34.29
N LEU A 222 -14.60 0.33 -33.31
CA LEU A 222 -13.28 1.00 -33.35
C LEU A 222 -12.51 0.61 -34.61
N GLN A 223 -12.46 -0.67 -34.95
CA GLN A 223 -11.68 -1.15 -36.09
C GLN A 223 -12.33 -0.80 -37.44
N SER A 224 -13.65 -0.79 -37.54
CA SER A 224 -14.37 -0.61 -38.80
C SER A 224 -14.60 0.83 -39.18
N ASN A 225 -14.82 1.74 -38.22
CA ASN A 225 -15.28 3.11 -38.44
C ASN A 225 -14.18 4.11 -38.11
N ALA A 226 -13.49 4.65 -39.15
CA ALA A 226 -12.48 5.68 -39.00
C ALA A 226 -13.10 7.03 -38.60
N PRO A 227 -12.45 7.85 -37.72
CA PRO A 227 -12.83 9.22 -37.48
C PRO A 227 -12.57 10.08 -38.75
N ALA A 228 -13.17 11.25 -38.81
CA ALA A 228 -12.83 12.25 -39.85
C ALA A 228 -11.40 12.81 -39.64
N ALA A 229 -10.79 13.36 -40.68
CA ALA A 229 -9.47 13.94 -40.58
C ALA A 229 -9.43 15.06 -39.49
N GLY A 230 -8.39 15.08 -38.65
CA GLY A 230 -8.24 15.99 -37.53
C GLY A 230 -9.11 15.66 -36.31
N GLN A 231 -9.84 14.55 -36.36
CA GLN A 231 -10.64 14.06 -35.25
C GLN A 231 -10.02 12.81 -34.61
N TYR A 232 -10.45 12.53 -33.38
CA TYR A 232 -10.22 11.24 -32.71
C TYR A 232 -11.55 10.68 -32.17
N ARG A 233 -11.62 9.39 -32.01
CA ARG A 233 -12.69 8.68 -31.29
C ARG A 233 -12.11 7.69 -30.30
N VAL A 234 -12.84 7.38 -29.24
CA VAL A 234 -12.36 6.56 -28.11
C VAL A 234 -13.21 5.31 -27.93
N TRP A 235 -12.59 4.20 -27.56
CA TRP A 235 -13.25 3.03 -26.97
C TRP A 235 -12.83 2.90 -25.51
N LEU A 236 -13.66 3.46 -24.62
CA LEU A 236 -13.34 3.58 -23.21
C LEU A 236 -13.15 2.22 -22.51
N ALA A 237 -13.96 1.21 -22.87
CA ALA A 237 -13.86 -0.13 -22.26
C ALA A 237 -12.51 -0.83 -22.55
N GLY A 238 -11.88 -0.55 -23.69
CA GLY A 238 -10.56 -1.08 -24.06
C GLY A 238 -9.40 -0.12 -23.81
N GLY A 239 -9.67 1.10 -23.32
CA GLY A 239 -8.63 2.12 -23.12
C GLY A 239 -7.93 2.56 -24.41
N LEU A 240 -8.65 2.54 -25.55
CA LEU A 240 -8.10 2.77 -26.88
C LEU A 240 -8.61 4.08 -27.50
N VAL A 241 -7.74 4.72 -28.28
CA VAL A 241 -8.04 5.93 -29.07
C VAL A 241 -7.66 5.65 -30.51
N ARG A 242 -8.52 6.05 -31.47
CA ARG A 242 -8.23 6.00 -32.91
C ARG A 242 -8.20 7.42 -33.50
N LEU A 243 -7.18 7.71 -34.28
CA LEU A 243 -7.07 9.00 -35.00
C LEU A 243 -7.63 8.87 -36.42
N GLY A 244 -8.18 9.99 -36.94
CA GLY A 244 -8.74 10.08 -38.30
C GLY A 244 -7.71 10.44 -39.37
N SER A 245 -6.52 10.89 -38.97
CA SER A 245 -5.41 11.24 -39.87
C SER A 245 -4.08 10.98 -39.20
N LEU A 246 -3.03 10.75 -39.99
CA LEU A 246 -1.67 10.58 -39.48
C LEU A 246 -1.26 11.81 -38.67
N PRO A 247 -0.80 11.65 -37.43
CA PRO A 247 -0.33 12.74 -36.60
C PRO A 247 0.97 13.33 -37.18
N SER A 248 1.19 14.62 -36.94
CA SER A 248 2.39 15.32 -37.39
C SER A 248 3.61 15.10 -36.49
N GLY A 249 3.39 14.61 -35.24
CA GLY A 249 4.44 14.31 -34.29
C GLY A 249 3.92 13.57 -33.06
N GLN A 250 4.42 13.92 -31.88
CA GLN A 250 4.07 13.24 -30.64
C GLN A 250 2.59 13.36 -30.30
N VAL A 251 1.91 12.21 -30.21
CA VAL A 251 0.54 12.11 -29.70
C VAL A 251 0.59 12.01 -28.19
N THR A 252 -0.28 12.77 -27.51
CA THR A 252 -0.45 12.69 -26.06
C THR A 252 -1.92 12.76 -25.69
N VAL A 253 -2.27 12.23 -24.51
CA VAL A 253 -3.66 12.04 -24.06
C VAL A 253 -3.81 12.49 -22.61
N ASP A 254 -4.87 13.25 -22.35
CA ASP A 254 -5.40 13.48 -21.01
C ASP A 254 -6.52 12.46 -20.77
N ALA A 255 -6.42 11.67 -19.71
CA ALA A 255 -7.37 10.59 -19.43
C ALA A 255 -7.64 10.43 -17.94
N SER A 256 -8.77 9.79 -17.62
CA SER A 256 -9.10 9.43 -16.25
C SER A 256 -9.63 7.99 -16.15
N GLU A 257 -9.18 7.29 -15.12
CA GLU A 257 -9.68 6.00 -14.66
C GLU A 257 -10.42 6.22 -13.34
N GLY A 258 -11.46 5.44 -13.06
CA GLY A 258 -12.34 5.66 -11.92
C GLY A 258 -13.50 6.60 -12.25
N ALA A 259 -14.72 6.11 -12.04
CA ALA A 259 -15.97 6.75 -12.51
C ALA A 259 -16.29 8.11 -11.86
N SER A 260 -15.62 8.46 -10.76
CA SER A 260 -15.87 9.70 -10.03
C SER A 260 -14.60 10.24 -9.38
N ALA A 261 -14.61 11.50 -8.95
CA ALA A 261 -13.55 12.10 -8.15
C ALA A 261 -13.23 11.30 -6.88
N ALA A 262 -14.26 10.72 -6.23
CA ALA A 262 -14.08 9.86 -5.06
C ALA A 262 -13.31 8.58 -5.40
N ALA A 263 -13.55 7.97 -6.55
CA ALA A 263 -12.83 6.78 -7.00
C ALA A 263 -11.35 7.06 -7.35
N ARG A 264 -10.96 8.32 -7.49
CA ARG A 264 -9.59 8.75 -7.80
C ARG A 264 -8.81 9.26 -6.59
N ARG A 265 -9.34 9.08 -5.37
CA ARG A 265 -8.67 9.41 -4.11
C ARG A 265 -7.69 8.34 -3.67
N ALA A 266 -6.81 8.68 -2.73
CA ALA A 266 -5.72 7.82 -2.29
C ALA A 266 -6.20 6.47 -1.74
N GLY A 267 -7.18 6.46 -0.84
CA GLY A 267 -7.69 5.22 -0.23
C GLY A 267 -8.33 4.30 -1.27
N ALA A 268 -9.17 4.86 -2.16
CA ALA A 268 -9.79 4.13 -3.25
C ALA A 268 -8.75 3.55 -4.24
N LEU A 269 -7.69 4.30 -4.57
CA LEU A 269 -6.60 3.82 -5.43
C LEU A 269 -5.81 2.69 -4.77
N LEU A 270 -5.38 2.86 -3.51
CA LEU A 270 -4.65 1.85 -2.75
C LEU A 270 -5.45 0.55 -2.63
N SER A 271 -6.75 0.65 -2.33
CA SER A 271 -7.64 -0.51 -2.25
C SER A 271 -7.75 -1.26 -3.59
N ARG A 272 -7.94 -0.54 -4.71
CA ARG A 272 -8.03 -1.17 -6.04
C ARG A 272 -6.73 -1.83 -6.48
N ILE A 273 -5.59 -1.20 -6.22
CA ILE A 273 -4.28 -1.78 -6.52
C ILE A 273 -4.07 -3.06 -5.70
N ALA A 274 -4.37 -3.03 -4.40
CA ALA A 274 -4.25 -4.20 -3.53
C ALA A 274 -5.16 -5.36 -4.00
N GLN A 275 -6.41 -5.06 -4.37
CA GLN A 275 -7.34 -6.06 -4.91
C GLN A 275 -6.89 -6.62 -6.27
N GLN A 276 -6.29 -5.81 -7.12
CA GLN A 276 -5.69 -6.28 -8.39
C GLN A 276 -4.53 -7.26 -8.14
N MET A 277 -3.82 -7.10 -7.02
CA MET A 277 -2.76 -8.02 -6.60
C MET A 277 -3.27 -9.30 -5.95
N GLY A 278 -4.60 -9.44 -5.79
CA GLY A 278 -5.26 -10.66 -5.31
C GLY A 278 -5.84 -10.58 -3.90
N LEU A 279 -5.71 -9.43 -3.21
CA LEU A 279 -6.38 -9.27 -1.92
C LEU A 279 -7.90 -9.23 -2.13
N THR A 280 -8.61 -9.91 -1.25
CA THR A 280 -10.08 -9.82 -1.20
C THR A 280 -10.53 -8.49 -0.57
N ALA A 281 -11.78 -8.10 -0.82
CA ALA A 281 -12.34 -6.89 -0.22
C ALA A 281 -12.33 -6.93 1.33
N GLY A 282 -12.45 -8.12 1.93
CA GLY A 282 -12.38 -8.31 3.38
C GLY A 282 -10.97 -8.20 3.98
N GLU A 283 -9.94 -8.28 3.14
CA GLU A 283 -8.54 -8.11 3.56
C GLU A 283 -8.03 -6.67 3.43
N VAL A 284 -8.89 -5.74 3.03
CA VAL A 284 -8.61 -4.30 3.02
C VAL A 284 -9.61 -3.61 3.95
N SER A 285 -9.12 -2.81 4.90
CA SER A 285 -9.99 -2.09 5.83
C SER A 285 -10.83 -1.01 5.11
N ALA A 286 -12.09 -1.31 4.85
CA ALA A 286 -13.02 -0.36 4.22
C ALA A 286 -13.20 0.92 5.05
N ALA A 287 -13.14 0.81 6.38
CA ALA A 287 -13.23 1.96 7.29
C ALA A 287 -12.02 2.89 7.14
N ASP A 288 -10.80 2.33 7.03
CA ASP A 288 -9.58 3.12 6.86
C ASP A 288 -9.54 3.77 5.48
N VAL A 289 -9.99 3.07 4.42
CA VAL A 289 -10.15 3.64 3.07
C VAL A 289 -11.06 4.87 3.12
N ALA A 290 -12.25 4.73 3.73
CA ALA A 290 -13.19 5.85 3.84
C ALA A 290 -12.64 7.02 4.67
N ALA A 291 -11.96 6.72 5.78
CA ALA A 291 -11.35 7.73 6.64
C ALA A 291 -10.21 8.48 5.92
N LEU A 292 -9.34 7.77 5.20
CA LEU A 292 -8.27 8.39 4.41
C LEU A 292 -8.83 9.28 3.31
N ASP A 293 -9.82 8.81 2.56
CA ASP A 293 -10.45 9.55 1.47
C ASP A 293 -11.24 10.77 1.96
N ALA A 294 -11.78 10.73 3.17
CA ALA A 294 -12.41 11.90 3.80
C ALA A 294 -11.37 12.92 4.27
N ALA A 295 -10.24 12.45 4.84
CA ALA A 295 -9.16 13.30 5.33
C ALA A 295 -8.30 13.91 4.23
N ALA A 296 -8.27 13.27 3.05
CA ALA A 296 -7.50 13.69 1.86
C ALA A 296 -8.39 13.56 0.60
N ALA A 297 -9.41 14.40 0.49
CA ALA A 297 -10.36 14.38 -0.61
C ALA A 297 -9.74 14.92 -1.94
N TYR A 298 -8.51 14.49 -2.25
CA TYR A 298 -7.71 14.93 -3.39
C TYR A 298 -7.74 13.89 -4.51
N GLU A 299 -7.94 14.33 -5.73
CA GLU A 299 -7.77 13.47 -6.91
C GLU A 299 -6.29 13.28 -7.21
N LEU A 300 -5.91 12.04 -7.48
CA LEU A 300 -4.57 11.64 -7.86
C LEU A 300 -4.56 11.00 -9.24
N GLY A 301 -3.38 10.94 -9.84
CA GLY A 301 -3.18 10.25 -11.11
C GLY A 301 -1.81 9.64 -11.24
N ALA A 302 -1.76 8.37 -11.67
CA ALA A 302 -0.53 7.64 -11.91
C ALA A 302 -0.62 6.85 -13.21
N VAL A 303 0.47 6.83 -13.96
CA VAL A 303 0.67 5.91 -15.10
C VAL A 303 1.69 4.86 -14.69
N VAL A 304 1.36 3.61 -14.96
CA VAL A 304 2.26 2.46 -14.83
C VAL A 304 2.68 2.04 -16.24
N GLN A 305 3.96 2.20 -16.51
CA GLN A 305 4.59 1.79 -17.77
C GLN A 305 5.81 0.92 -17.42
N GLY A 306 5.76 -0.34 -17.79
CA GLY A 306 6.85 -1.26 -17.47
C GLY A 306 6.57 -2.18 -16.27
N ASP A 307 7.63 -2.66 -15.65
CA ASP A 307 7.60 -3.70 -14.62
C ASP A 307 7.60 -3.10 -13.19
N GLU A 308 6.94 -1.95 -13.00
CA GLU A 308 6.81 -1.35 -11.67
C GLU A 308 6.02 -2.28 -10.73
N THR A 309 6.53 -2.46 -9.51
CA THR A 309 5.83 -3.28 -8.50
C THR A 309 4.60 -2.53 -7.97
N ALA A 310 3.60 -3.30 -7.53
CA ALA A 310 2.42 -2.71 -6.90
C ALA A 310 2.81 -1.87 -5.68
N LEU A 311 3.78 -2.35 -4.89
CA LEU A 311 4.32 -1.63 -3.73
C LEU A 311 4.84 -0.24 -4.12
N ALA A 312 5.65 -0.14 -5.18
CA ALA A 312 6.21 1.14 -5.64
C ALA A 312 5.12 2.14 -6.10
N VAL A 313 4.07 1.64 -6.76
CA VAL A 313 2.94 2.48 -7.17
C VAL A 313 2.12 2.92 -5.97
N MET A 314 1.85 2.01 -5.02
CA MET A 314 1.13 2.33 -3.77
C MET A 314 1.91 3.34 -2.93
N ASP A 315 3.23 3.24 -2.87
CA ASP A 315 4.08 4.22 -2.17
C ASP A 315 3.95 5.61 -2.78
N ARG A 316 3.96 5.75 -4.10
CA ARG A 316 3.73 7.05 -4.77
C ARG A 316 2.36 7.65 -4.43
N VAL A 317 1.31 6.82 -4.40
CA VAL A 317 -0.05 7.22 -4.01
C VAL A 317 -0.07 7.70 -2.55
N ALA A 318 0.44 6.89 -1.63
CA ALA A 318 0.47 7.18 -0.20
C ALA A 318 1.30 8.45 0.12
N LEU A 319 2.50 8.56 -0.46
CA LEU A 319 3.39 9.72 -0.33
C LEU A 319 2.71 11.03 -0.72
N SER A 320 1.84 10.99 -1.75
CA SER A 320 1.16 12.18 -2.28
C SER A 320 0.22 12.84 -1.27
N VAL A 321 -0.27 12.10 -0.29
CA VAL A 321 -1.19 12.59 0.75
C VAL A 321 -0.63 12.42 2.16
N GLY A 322 0.64 12.03 2.31
CA GLY A 322 1.27 11.76 3.60
C GLY A 322 0.61 10.60 4.36
N ALA A 323 0.15 9.60 3.62
CA ALA A 323 -0.45 8.38 4.17
C ALA A 323 0.60 7.28 4.39
N TRP A 324 0.21 6.29 5.18
CA TRP A 324 0.90 5.03 5.38
C TRP A 324 -0.08 3.87 5.15
N TYR A 325 0.45 2.69 4.85
CA TYR A 325 -0.32 1.46 4.75
C TYR A 325 0.54 0.26 5.18
N GLY A 326 -0.09 -0.82 5.59
CA GLY A 326 0.57 -2.06 5.98
C GLY A 326 -0.41 -3.05 6.59
N PHE A 327 -0.01 -4.29 6.69
CA PHE A 327 -0.87 -5.32 7.28
C PHE A 327 -0.87 -5.26 8.80
N ASP A 328 -2.04 -5.44 9.40
CA ASP A 328 -2.16 -5.64 10.83
C ASP A 328 -1.85 -7.11 11.21
N ARG A 329 -1.89 -7.43 12.51
CA ARG A 329 -1.63 -8.77 13.01
C ARG A 329 -2.61 -9.84 12.49
N LEU A 330 -3.77 -9.43 12.01
CA LEU A 330 -4.79 -10.33 11.45
C LEU A 330 -4.69 -10.47 9.93
N GLY A 331 -3.69 -9.84 9.32
CA GLY A 331 -3.47 -9.86 7.87
C GLY A 331 -4.44 -8.98 7.08
N VAL A 332 -5.02 -7.97 7.72
CA VAL A 332 -5.85 -6.96 7.06
C VAL A 332 -4.98 -5.76 6.69
N LEU A 333 -5.05 -5.31 5.45
CA LEU A 333 -4.38 -4.09 4.99
C LEU A 333 -5.03 -2.87 5.61
N ARG A 334 -4.29 -2.18 6.47
CA ARG A 334 -4.67 -0.97 7.16
C ARG A 334 -4.08 0.24 6.45
N LEU A 335 -4.79 1.34 6.51
CA LEU A 335 -4.36 2.61 5.92
C LEU A 335 -4.57 3.72 6.95
N GLY A 336 -3.66 4.70 6.95
CA GLY A 336 -3.80 5.84 7.83
C GLY A 336 -3.02 7.04 7.32
N ARG A 337 -3.20 8.16 7.99
CA ARG A 337 -2.49 9.41 7.71
C ARG A 337 -1.89 9.94 8.99
N LEU A 338 -0.63 10.35 8.95
CA LEU A 338 -0.02 10.97 10.13
C LEU A 338 -0.63 12.34 10.34
N VAL A 339 -1.21 12.53 11.55
CA VAL A 339 -1.85 13.76 12.01
C VAL A 339 -1.31 14.16 13.38
N ALA A 340 -1.50 15.42 13.77
CA ALA A 340 -1.19 15.84 15.14
C ALA A 340 -2.09 15.09 16.14
N PRO A 341 -1.55 14.64 17.30
CA PRO A 341 -2.35 13.96 18.31
C PRO A 341 -3.54 14.80 18.74
N SER A 342 -4.75 14.27 18.63
CA SER A 342 -5.99 14.94 19.03
C SER A 342 -7.12 13.93 19.20
N GLY A 343 -8.21 14.34 19.87
CA GLY A 343 -9.39 13.51 20.07
C GLY A 343 -9.35 12.70 21.37
N THR A 344 -10.20 11.68 21.45
CA THR A 344 -10.30 10.79 22.60
C THR A 344 -9.20 9.73 22.52
N PRO A 345 -8.41 9.53 23.59
CA PRO A 345 -7.41 8.47 23.59
C PRO A 345 -8.06 7.08 23.64
N ALA A 346 -7.46 6.12 22.93
CA ALA A 346 -7.86 4.70 22.99
C ALA A 346 -7.54 4.11 24.37
N THR A 347 -6.41 4.53 24.98
CA THR A 347 -6.05 4.12 26.34
C THR A 347 -5.25 5.21 27.06
N ASP A 348 -5.27 5.17 28.38
CA ASP A 348 -4.50 6.04 29.27
C ASP A 348 -3.30 5.27 29.86
N LEU A 349 -2.10 5.63 29.43
CA LEU A 349 -0.85 5.07 29.93
C LEU A 349 -0.38 5.88 31.14
N THR A 350 -0.33 5.23 32.31
CA THR A 350 0.04 5.85 33.57
C THR A 350 1.22 5.11 34.22
N GLU A 351 1.77 5.67 35.29
CA GLU A 351 2.85 5.05 36.05
C GLU A 351 2.49 3.65 36.58
N ILE A 352 1.20 3.30 36.66
CA ILE A 352 0.75 1.97 37.09
C ILE A 352 0.94 0.93 35.97
N SER A 353 0.64 1.28 34.73
CA SER A 353 0.74 0.36 33.59
C SER A 353 2.13 0.38 32.94
N ILE A 354 2.89 1.48 33.09
CA ILE A 354 4.19 1.66 32.44
C ILE A 354 5.29 0.94 33.21
N THR A 355 5.98 0.03 32.56
CA THR A 355 7.15 -0.68 33.12
C THR A 355 8.49 -0.10 32.64
N GLY A 356 8.48 0.70 31.58
CA GLY A 356 9.65 1.38 31.04
C GLY A 356 9.26 2.56 30.18
N LEU A 357 9.96 3.68 30.37
CA LEU A 357 9.77 4.91 29.59
C LEU A 357 11.13 5.45 29.18
N GLU A 358 11.32 5.62 27.88
CA GLU A 358 12.51 6.21 27.29
C GLU A 358 12.09 7.37 26.35
N ARG A 359 12.72 8.53 26.50
CA ARG A 359 12.57 9.61 25.53
C ARG A 359 13.61 9.45 24.44
N ILE A 360 13.15 9.19 23.21
CA ILE A 360 14.03 9.04 22.04
C ILE A 360 14.44 10.43 21.56
N ALA A 361 15.73 10.64 21.32
CA ALA A 361 16.21 11.85 20.69
C ALA A 361 15.66 11.95 19.26
N GLN A 362 15.07 13.08 18.91
CA GLN A 362 14.68 13.33 17.53
C GLN A 362 15.87 13.82 16.72
N ASP A 363 16.20 13.13 15.66
CA ASP A 363 17.28 13.52 14.74
C ASP A 363 16.84 14.63 13.76
N ALA A 364 15.53 14.79 13.56
CA ALA A 364 14.99 15.77 12.63
C ALA A 364 14.57 17.08 13.32
N LEU A 365 15.12 18.19 12.85
CA LEU A 365 14.65 19.53 13.21
C LEU A 365 13.28 19.80 12.54
N PRO A 366 12.46 20.72 13.14
CA PRO A 366 11.25 21.18 12.47
C PRO A 366 11.53 21.72 11.07
N ALA A 367 10.62 21.47 10.14
CA ALA A 367 10.68 22.03 8.81
C ALA A 367 10.14 23.46 8.78
N TRP A 368 10.85 24.38 8.14
CA TRP A 368 10.39 25.75 7.96
C TRP A 368 9.64 25.97 6.63
N ARG A 369 9.82 25.04 5.68
CA ARG A 369 9.25 25.12 4.35
C ARG A 369 8.89 23.73 3.82
N VAL A 370 7.76 23.66 3.14
CA VAL A 370 7.31 22.46 2.41
C VAL A 370 7.13 22.84 0.94
N VAL A 371 7.69 22.04 0.05
CA VAL A 371 7.58 22.21 -1.41
C VAL A 371 7.06 20.90 -1.99
N LEU A 372 5.89 20.95 -2.65
CA LEU A 372 5.26 19.80 -3.29
C LEU A 372 5.22 19.98 -4.81
N GLY A 373 5.73 18.99 -5.55
CA GLY A 373 5.49 18.85 -6.97
C GLY A 373 4.04 18.38 -7.21
N TRP A 374 3.31 18.98 -8.17
CA TRP A 374 1.93 18.61 -8.51
C TRP A 374 1.66 18.77 -10.02
N GLY A 375 0.55 18.26 -10.51
CA GLY A 375 0.11 18.41 -11.88
C GLY A 375 1.11 17.80 -12.86
N ARG A 376 1.53 16.56 -12.58
CA ARG A 376 2.54 15.85 -13.37
C ARG A 376 2.19 15.86 -14.86
N ASN A 377 3.18 16.18 -15.67
CA ASN A 377 3.16 16.07 -17.13
C ASN A 377 3.94 14.81 -17.50
N GLU A 378 3.23 13.77 -17.95
CA GLU A 378 3.85 12.47 -18.19
C GLU A 378 4.76 12.49 -19.44
N THR A 379 4.58 13.46 -20.36
CA THR A 379 5.42 13.63 -21.55
C THR A 379 5.81 15.09 -21.72
N VAL A 380 7.02 15.43 -21.30
CA VAL A 380 7.57 16.79 -21.46
C VAL A 380 7.84 17.05 -22.95
N GLN A 381 7.37 18.20 -23.45
CA GLN A 381 7.52 18.62 -24.85
C GLN A 381 8.08 20.04 -24.87
N THR A 382 9.32 20.21 -25.35
CA THR A 382 10.02 21.51 -25.46
C THR A 382 10.12 21.97 -26.91
N ASP A 383 10.51 21.12 -27.83
CA ASP A 383 10.88 21.48 -29.20
C ASP A 383 9.82 21.11 -30.25
N ASP A 384 9.16 19.95 -30.10
CA ASP A 384 8.15 19.47 -31.04
C ASP A 384 6.74 19.91 -30.61
N VAL A 385 6.49 21.21 -30.57
CA VAL A 385 5.18 21.77 -30.22
C VAL A 385 4.63 22.57 -31.41
N ALA A 386 3.38 22.29 -31.82
CA ALA A 386 2.74 22.94 -32.99
C ALA A 386 2.64 24.47 -32.82
N GLY A 387 2.79 25.21 -33.91
CA GLY A 387 2.75 26.68 -33.86
C GLY A 387 1.43 27.28 -33.38
N SER A 388 0.33 26.53 -33.47
CA SER A 388 -1.01 26.93 -32.97
C SER A 388 -1.18 26.83 -31.46
N VAL A 389 -0.25 26.21 -30.77
CA VAL A 389 -0.32 26.02 -29.28
C VAL A 389 -0.06 27.33 -28.58
N THR A 390 -0.94 27.71 -27.66
CA THR A 390 -0.82 28.96 -26.89
C THR A 390 0.45 28.99 -26.05
N ALA A 391 0.97 30.18 -25.75
CA ALA A 391 2.16 30.36 -24.91
C ALA A 391 1.99 29.70 -23.52
N ALA A 392 0.81 29.81 -22.90
CA ALA A 392 0.52 29.19 -21.62
C ALA A 392 0.57 27.65 -21.70
N ARG A 393 0.00 27.03 -22.71
CA ARG A 393 0.06 25.59 -22.92
C ARG A 393 1.49 25.13 -23.21
N ARG A 394 2.24 25.88 -24.01
CA ARG A 394 3.65 25.61 -24.34
C ARG A 394 4.51 25.63 -23.07
N ALA A 395 4.35 26.64 -22.21
CA ALA A 395 5.01 26.69 -20.91
C ALA A 395 4.63 25.46 -20.03
N TRP A 396 3.35 25.08 -20.04
CA TRP A 396 2.88 23.90 -19.33
C TRP A 396 3.53 22.62 -19.85
N LEU A 397 3.65 22.44 -21.15
CA LEU A 397 4.24 21.27 -21.79
C LEU A 397 5.75 21.13 -21.52
N ALA A 398 6.45 22.23 -21.32
CA ALA A 398 7.90 22.26 -21.08
C ALA A 398 8.30 21.81 -19.66
N GLU A 399 7.36 21.77 -18.71
CA GLU A 399 7.64 21.44 -17.33
C GLU A 399 7.10 20.04 -16.97
N SER A 400 7.89 19.25 -16.23
CA SER A 400 7.47 17.91 -15.77
C SER A 400 6.44 17.97 -14.63
N ALA A 401 6.51 18.99 -13.78
CA ALA A 401 5.58 19.23 -12.67
C ALA A 401 5.61 20.72 -12.27
N ARG A 402 4.59 21.16 -11.54
CA ARG A 402 4.50 22.48 -10.92
C ARG A 402 4.78 22.36 -9.45
N THR A 403 5.08 23.47 -8.78
CA THR A 403 5.36 23.45 -7.36
C THR A 403 4.32 24.25 -6.57
N ALA A 404 3.89 23.69 -5.44
CA ALA A 404 3.14 24.39 -4.40
C ALA A 404 4.02 24.50 -3.15
N THR A 405 4.04 25.67 -2.55
CA THR A 405 4.94 25.94 -1.41
C THR A 405 4.14 26.52 -0.24
N ALA A 406 4.43 26.01 0.95
CA ALA A 406 4.02 26.58 2.22
C ALA A 406 5.26 26.83 3.08
N GLU A 407 5.37 27.98 3.73
CA GLU A 407 6.55 28.33 4.52
C GLU A 407 6.20 29.13 5.79
N ASP A 408 7.04 28.97 6.81
CA ASP A 408 7.00 29.72 8.04
C ASP A 408 8.45 30.06 8.47
N ALA A 409 8.91 31.23 8.06
CA ALA A 409 10.28 31.67 8.33
C ALA A 409 10.57 31.84 9.84
N THR A 410 9.53 32.00 10.68
CA THR A 410 9.69 32.17 12.14
C THR A 410 10.27 30.94 12.81
N VAL A 411 10.12 29.75 12.20
CA VAL A 411 10.72 28.49 12.66
C VAL A 411 12.24 28.61 12.74
N LYS A 412 12.88 29.32 11.81
CA LYS A 412 14.32 29.59 11.79
C LYS A 412 14.81 30.49 12.92
N ASN A 413 13.93 31.30 13.52
CA ASN A 413 14.30 32.10 14.66
C ASN A 413 14.67 31.23 15.87
N ARG A 414 13.98 30.11 16.04
CA ARG A 414 14.24 29.11 17.08
C ARG A 414 15.21 28.01 16.65
N TYR A 415 15.09 27.54 15.40
CA TYR A 415 15.85 26.43 14.86
C TYR A 415 16.63 26.89 13.63
N LYS A 416 17.82 27.40 13.84
CA LYS A 416 18.66 28.01 12.78
C LYS A 416 18.98 27.06 11.62
N LEU A 417 19.01 25.73 11.90
CA LEU A 417 19.29 24.67 10.92
C LEU A 417 18.00 23.99 10.42
N ALA A 418 16.82 24.61 10.64
CA ALA A 418 15.55 24.06 10.12
C ALA A 418 15.60 23.86 8.61
N GLY A 419 15.24 22.65 8.17
CA GLY A 419 15.31 22.23 6.77
C GLY A 419 14.04 22.50 5.98
N GLU A 420 14.05 22.07 4.73
CA GLU A 420 12.90 22.03 3.83
C GLU A 420 12.44 20.59 3.62
N LEU A 421 11.14 20.38 3.53
CA LEU A 421 10.54 19.13 3.09
C LEU A 421 10.14 19.27 1.62
N ARG A 422 10.76 18.49 0.74
CA ARG A 422 10.43 18.42 -0.69
C ARG A 422 9.88 17.07 -1.05
N ARG A 423 8.77 17.02 -1.81
CA ARG A 423 8.16 15.78 -2.29
C ARG A 423 7.54 16.00 -3.67
N GLU A 424 7.74 15.03 -4.54
CA GLU A 424 6.91 14.88 -5.75
C GLU A 424 5.62 14.18 -5.39
N THR A 425 4.50 14.63 -5.94
CA THR A 425 3.18 14.08 -5.65
C THR A 425 2.40 13.78 -6.95
N LEU A 426 1.39 12.95 -6.81
CA LEU A 426 0.43 12.63 -7.87
C LEU A 426 -0.82 13.54 -7.81
N LEU A 427 -0.78 14.63 -7.05
CA LEU A 427 -1.87 15.59 -6.93
C LEU A 427 -2.12 16.28 -8.29
N THR A 428 -3.38 16.39 -8.67
CA THR A 428 -3.75 16.85 -9.99
C THR A 428 -4.05 18.35 -10.07
N THR A 429 -4.33 19.01 -8.92
CA THR A 429 -4.73 20.41 -8.86
C THR A 429 -3.86 21.24 -7.91
N GLN A 430 -3.67 22.51 -8.25
CA GLN A 430 -2.93 23.47 -7.42
C GLN A 430 -3.53 23.62 -6.02
N ALA A 431 -4.83 23.78 -5.94
CA ALA A 431 -5.52 23.98 -4.65
C ALA A 431 -5.29 22.81 -3.68
N ASN A 432 -5.32 21.55 -4.18
CA ASN A 432 -5.05 20.36 -3.37
C ASN A 432 -3.59 20.31 -2.93
N ALA A 433 -2.65 20.71 -3.81
CA ALA A 433 -1.22 20.72 -3.48
C ALA A 433 -0.88 21.82 -2.45
N GLU A 434 -1.49 23.00 -2.56
CA GLU A 434 -1.35 24.09 -1.58
C GLU A 434 -1.93 23.68 -0.22
N ALA A 435 -3.12 23.06 -0.19
CA ALA A 435 -3.74 22.56 1.02
C ALA A 435 -2.88 21.49 1.71
N GLU A 436 -2.32 20.56 0.93
CA GLU A 436 -1.44 19.52 1.47
C GLU A 436 -0.10 20.09 1.95
N ALA A 437 0.50 21.04 1.23
CA ALA A 437 1.72 21.71 1.64
C ALA A 437 1.51 22.47 2.97
N ALA A 438 0.39 23.20 3.11
CA ALA A 438 0.03 23.89 4.34
C ALA A 438 -0.17 22.92 5.51
N ARG A 439 -0.85 21.79 5.29
CA ARG A 439 -1.04 20.73 6.28
C ARG A 439 0.28 20.12 6.76
N LEU A 440 1.15 19.75 5.83
CA LEU A 440 2.46 19.20 6.15
C LEU A 440 3.33 20.20 6.90
N LEU A 441 3.30 21.48 6.50
CA LEU A 441 3.99 22.52 7.24
C LEU A 441 3.46 22.64 8.67
N ALA A 442 2.14 22.69 8.87
CA ALA A 442 1.54 22.73 10.19
C ALA A 442 1.94 21.53 11.06
N LEU A 443 2.07 20.34 10.44
CA LEU A 443 2.49 19.13 11.13
C LEU A 443 3.98 19.15 11.52
N TYR A 444 4.86 19.57 10.64
CA TYR A 444 6.31 19.45 10.80
C TYR A 444 7.02 20.73 11.28
N LYS A 445 6.39 21.89 11.31
CA LYS A 445 6.98 23.11 11.89
C LYS A 445 7.08 23.08 13.41
N VAL A 446 6.35 22.20 14.08
CA VAL A 446 6.32 22.03 15.53
C VAL A 446 7.24 20.89 15.92
N ARG A 447 8.13 21.16 16.90
CA ARG A 447 8.92 20.10 17.51
C ARG A 447 8.02 19.18 18.31
N ARG A 448 8.11 17.89 18.04
CA ARG A 448 7.38 16.85 18.75
C ARG A 448 8.33 15.93 19.49
N ASP A 449 7.85 15.35 20.57
CA ASP A 449 8.61 14.38 21.34
C ASP A 449 8.28 12.96 20.84
N THR A 450 9.27 12.08 20.94
CA THR A 450 9.08 10.65 20.70
C THR A 450 9.46 9.90 21.97
N PHE A 451 8.57 9.03 22.43
CA PHE A 451 8.79 8.17 23.58
C PHE A 451 8.66 6.70 23.18
N LYS A 452 9.55 5.88 23.73
CA LYS A 452 9.42 4.42 23.73
C LYS A 452 8.87 4.01 25.09
N VAL A 453 7.71 3.37 25.07
CA VAL A 453 6.96 2.98 26.27
C VAL A 453 6.77 1.48 26.29
N ARG A 454 7.17 0.85 27.39
CA ARG A 454 6.78 -0.54 27.67
C ARG A 454 5.66 -0.49 28.70
N ALA A 455 4.56 -1.17 28.39
CA ALA A 455 3.41 -1.23 29.28
C ALA A 455 2.95 -2.68 29.46
N ARG A 456 2.40 -2.96 30.66
CA ARG A 456 1.58 -4.14 30.90
C ARG A 456 0.13 -3.72 30.83
N LEU A 457 -0.57 -4.29 29.89
CA LEU A 457 -1.98 -4.01 29.61
C LEU A 457 -2.75 -5.32 29.68
N SER A 458 -4.06 -5.24 29.89
CA SER A 458 -4.92 -6.42 29.75
C SER A 458 -4.91 -6.94 28.31
N ALA A 459 -5.28 -8.19 28.11
CA ALA A 459 -5.34 -8.76 26.77
C ALA A 459 -6.29 -7.98 25.83
N GLU A 460 -7.38 -7.43 26.38
CA GLU A 460 -8.34 -6.60 25.64
C GLU A 460 -7.71 -5.27 25.21
N GLU A 461 -7.04 -4.57 26.12
CA GLU A 461 -6.35 -3.30 25.81
C GLU A 461 -5.22 -3.50 24.76
N VAL A 462 -4.50 -4.63 24.84
CA VAL A 462 -3.47 -4.98 23.83
C VAL A 462 -4.09 -5.16 22.45
N GLU A 463 -5.30 -5.70 22.36
CA GLU A 463 -6.00 -5.92 21.10
C GLU A 463 -6.58 -4.65 20.50
N GLU A 464 -6.94 -3.68 21.33
CA GLU A 464 -7.52 -2.40 20.91
C GLU A 464 -6.49 -1.42 20.40
N ILE A 465 -5.21 -1.54 20.83
CA ILE A 465 -4.15 -0.62 20.43
C ILE A 465 -3.59 -1.02 19.05
N ASP A 466 -3.62 -0.06 18.13
CA ASP A 466 -3.04 -0.22 16.79
C ASP A 466 -2.30 1.05 16.34
N LEU A 467 -1.54 0.93 15.25
CA LEU A 467 -0.83 2.04 14.63
C LEU A 467 -1.79 3.17 14.25
N GLY A 468 -1.35 4.41 14.43
CA GLY A 468 -2.13 5.61 14.12
C GLY A 468 -3.14 6.01 15.19
N GLN A 469 -3.41 5.18 16.18
CA GLN A 469 -4.30 5.53 17.30
C GLN A 469 -3.66 6.53 18.25
N VAL A 470 -4.52 7.28 18.95
CA VAL A 470 -4.11 8.27 19.97
C VAL A 470 -4.18 7.62 21.34
N VAL A 471 -3.11 7.82 22.14
CA VAL A 471 -3.06 7.43 23.54
C VAL A 471 -2.71 8.63 24.40
N ARG A 472 -3.10 8.63 25.67
CA ARG A 472 -2.68 9.64 26.65
C ARG A 472 -1.55 9.08 27.49
N LEU A 473 -0.42 9.80 27.56
CA LEU A 473 0.73 9.45 28.38
C LEU A 473 0.80 10.40 29.59
N THR A 474 0.72 9.86 30.80
CA THR A 474 0.86 10.57 32.06
C THR A 474 2.08 10.04 32.81
N TRP A 475 3.04 10.93 33.12
CA TRP A 475 4.28 10.58 33.81
C TRP A 475 4.83 11.79 34.58
N GLY A 476 5.41 11.57 35.74
CA GLY A 476 5.90 12.67 36.63
C GLY A 476 7.08 13.48 36.09
N ARG A 477 7.59 13.20 34.88
CA ARG A 477 8.71 13.90 34.22
C ARG A 477 8.34 14.31 32.79
N TYR A 478 9.23 15.07 32.15
CA TYR A 478 9.15 15.51 30.75
C TYR A 478 7.93 16.35 30.39
N GLY A 479 7.31 17.01 31.41
CA GLY A 479 6.09 17.82 31.22
C GLY A 479 4.83 16.99 30.94
N LEU A 480 4.81 15.70 31.35
CA LEU A 480 3.72 14.76 31.12
C LEU A 480 2.78 14.59 32.32
N SER A 481 2.99 15.32 33.44
CA SER A 481 2.22 15.13 34.67
C SER A 481 0.72 15.43 34.54
N ALA A 482 0.33 16.30 33.62
CA ALA A 482 -1.07 16.64 33.33
C ALA A 482 -1.71 15.68 32.27
N GLY A 483 -0.94 14.71 31.78
CA GLY A 483 -1.33 13.89 30.63
C GLY A 483 -1.19 14.63 29.29
N ARG A 484 -0.57 13.99 28.31
CA ARG A 484 -0.41 14.52 26.94
C ARG A 484 -0.76 13.45 25.92
N LEU A 485 -1.38 13.87 24.82
CA LEU A 485 -1.78 12.96 23.76
C LEU A 485 -0.60 12.67 22.82
N PHE A 486 -0.50 11.42 22.38
CA PHE A 486 0.48 10.93 21.44
C PHE A 486 -0.20 10.00 20.42
N VAL A 487 0.38 9.93 19.21
CA VAL A 487 0.01 8.94 18.20
C VAL A 487 0.93 7.74 18.33
N VAL A 488 0.39 6.53 18.29
CA VAL A 488 1.14 5.28 18.23
C VAL A 488 1.74 5.16 16.83
N THR A 489 3.06 5.33 16.73
CA THR A 489 3.82 5.23 15.47
C THR A 489 4.64 3.96 15.36
N GLY A 490 4.82 3.24 16.47
CA GLY A 490 5.42 1.91 16.51
C GLY A 490 4.72 1.06 17.55
N LEU A 491 4.56 -0.22 17.26
CA LEU A 491 3.87 -1.16 18.12
C LEU A 491 4.54 -2.53 18.01
N ARG A 492 5.07 -3.01 19.14
CA ARG A 492 5.57 -4.38 19.29
C ARG A 492 4.70 -5.12 20.29
N GLN A 493 4.11 -6.22 19.86
CA GLN A 493 3.26 -7.09 20.65
C GLN A 493 3.98 -8.43 20.84
N ASP A 494 4.32 -8.73 22.08
CA ASP A 494 4.88 -10.03 22.47
C ASP A 494 3.74 -10.89 23.03
N PHE A 495 3.38 -11.93 22.30
CA PHE A 495 2.21 -12.74 22.63
C PHE A 495 2.42 -13.61 23.88
N GLU A 496 3.66 -13.98 24.19
CA GLU A 496 3.97 -14.85 25.34
C GLU A 496 4.03 -14.08 26.66
N ARG A 497 4.37 -12.81 26.60
CA ARG A 497 4.67 -11.99 27.79
C ARG A 497 3.58 -11.02 28.17
N ASP A 498 2.48 -10.94 27.42
CA ASP A 498 1.44 -9.89 27.54
C ASP A 498 2.05 -8.48 27.70
N ALA A 499 3.15 -8.25 26.97
CA ALA A 499 3.90 -7.01 27.02
C ALA A 499 3.77 -6.28 25.67
N VAL A 500 3.48 -5.01 25.75
CA VAL A 500 3.41 -4.11 24.59
C VAL A 500 4.52 -3.07 24.71
N GLU A 501 5.28 -2.91 23.64
CA GLU A 501 6.21 -1.81 23.50
C GLU A 501 5.68 -0.88 22.40
N MET A 502 5.50 0.39 22.74
CA MET A 502 4.94 1.41 21.83
C MET A 502 5.98 2.50 21.57
N THR A 503 6.06 2.94 20.32
CA THR A 503 6.69 4.21 19.97
C THR A 503 5.60 5.25 19.82
N LEU A 504 5.65 6.27 20.65
CA LEU A 504 4.65 7.34 20.78
C LEU A 504 5.23 8.66 20.25
N TRP A 505 4.52 9.29 19.32
CA TRP A 505 4.92 10.55 18.69
C TRP A 505 3.87 11.64 18.97
N GLY A 506 4.31 12.84 19.49
CA GLY A 506 3.35 13.90 19.81
C GLY A 506 3.95 15.15 20.45
#